data_0d2719cd4f6db01c51dae23d02ac5fcc
#
_entry.id   0d2719cd4f6db01c51dae23d02ac5fcc
#
_cell.length_a   1.000
_cell.length_b   1.000
_cell.length_c   1.000
_cell.angle_alpha   90.00
_cell.angle_beta   90.00
_cell.angle_gamma   90.00
#
_symmetry.space_group_name_H-M   'P 1'
#
loop_
_entity.id
_entity.type
_entity.pdbx_description
1 polymer ?
#
loop_
_entity_poly.entity_id
_entity_poly.type
_entity_poly.pdbx_seq_one_letter_code
_entity_poly.pdbx_strand_id
1 'polypeptide(L)'
;MAEKVLFNSDTYLDGHSDKITYQISNVKAKNITHIKMPLFEALVKYAKQDVTPFDVPGHKMGAQMTPFKMAVGDMTMQMDVNSMKELDLLSHPQFVIKEAQELAAKAYNADQAFFLVNGTTVGIQAMIMSVVGP
;
A
#
# COMPACT_ATOMS: atom_id res chain seq x y z
N MET A 1 -0.48 -13.36 -23.55
CA MET A 1 -0.91 -11.96 -23.70
C MET A 1 -1.30 -11.46 -22.31
N ALA A 2 -0.49 -10.57 -21.73
CA ALA A 2 -0.79 -9.98 -20.43
C ALA A 2 -1.89 -8.92 -20.63
N GLU A 3 -3.07 -9.16 -20.08
CA GLU A 3 -4.13 -8.15 -20.05
C GLU A 3 -3.74 -7.00 -19.13
N LYS A 4 -3.78 -5.80 -19.65
CA LYS A 4 -3.50 -4.56 -18.96
C LYS A 4 -4.65 -4.28 -17.99
N VAL A 5 -4.39 -4.34 -16.69
CA VAL A 5 -5.36 -3.87 -15.67
C VAL A 5 -5.36 -2.35 -15.70
N LEU A 6 -6.44 -1.76 -16.18
CA LEU A 6 -6.67 -0.32 -16.14
C LEU A 6 -7.49 0.01 -14.89
N PHE A 7 -6.92 0.77 -13.99
CA PHE A 7 -7.67 1.36 -12.88
C PHE A 7 -8.48 2.55 -13.41
N ASN A 8 -9.78 2.55 -13.18
CA ASN A 8 -10.61 3.70 -13.46
C ASN A 8 -10.63 4.61 -12.23
N SER A 9 -10.30 5.90 -12.40
CA SER A 9 -10.22 6.90 -11.34
C SER A 9 -11.56 7.32 -10.73
N ASP A 10 -12.69 6.79 -11.22
CA ASP A 10 -14.03 7.19 -10.79
C ASP A 10 -14.59 6.36 -9.61
N THR A 11 -13.72 5.81 -8.78
CA THR A 11 -14.14 5.11 -7.56
C THR A 11 -14.55 6.12 -6.50
N TYR A 12 -15.83 6.40 -6.40
CA TYR A 12 -16.42 7.13 -5.28
C TYR A 12 -16.33 6.26 -4.02
N LEU A 13 -15.76 6.82 -2.97
CA LEU A 13 -15.89 6.27 -1.62
C LEU A 13 -17.33 6.56 -1.16
N ASP A 14 -18.19 5.57 -1.24
CA ASP A 14 -19.52 5.66 -0.64
C ASP A 14 -19.38 5.66 0.88
N GLY A 15 -19.84 6.73 1.52
CA GLY A 15 -19.61 7.04 2.93
C GLY A 15 -20.31 6.12 3.95
N HIS A 16 -20.92 5.00 3.52
CA HIS A 16 -21.75 4.15 4.37
C HIS A 16 -21.36 2.67 4.43
N SER A 17 -20.26 2.28 3.82
CA SER A 17 -19.81 0.87 3.89
C SER A 17 -18.40 0.78 4.44
N ASP A 18 -18.22 0.00 5.51
CA ASP A 18 -16.91 -0.38 6.04
C ASP A 18 -16.10 -1.25 5.06
N LYS A 19 -16.64 -1.50 3.88
CA LYS A 19 -16.01 -2.27 2.80
C LYS A 19 -15.64 -1.34 1.66
N ILE A 20 -14.35 -1.20 1.39
CA ILE A 20 -13.85 -0.53 0.20
C ILE A 20 -14.15 -1.45 -0.98
N THR A 21 -15.06 -1.04 -1.87
CA THR A 21 -15.41 -1.81 -3.06
C THR A 21 -14.63 -1.25 -4.25
N TYR A 22 -13.79 -2.08 -4.85
CA TYR A 22 -13.08 -1.74 -6.08
C TYR A 22 -13.82 -2.33 -7.27
N GLN A 23 -14.15 -1.50 -8.25
CA GLN A 23 -14.64 -1.97 -9.54
C GLN A 23 -13.45 -2.15 -10.49
N ILE A 24 -13.15 -3.38 -10.84
CA ILE A 24 -12.19 -3.69 -11.90
C ILE A 24 -12.99 -3.86 -13.18
N SER A 25 -13.01 -2.82 -14.04
CA SER A 25 -13.65 -2.89 -15.34
C SER A 25 -12.86 -3.83 -16.27
N ASN A 26 -13.57 -4.81 -16.87
CA ASN A 26 -13.08 -5.74 -17.89
C ASN A 26 -12.27 -6.98 -17.46
N VAL A 27 -12.22 -7.31 -16.20
CA VAL A 27 -11.88 -8.70 -15.83
C VAL A 27 -13.18 -9.49 -15.84
N LYS A 28 -13.29 -10.53 -16.65
CA LYS A 28 -14.35 -11.53 -16.49
C LYS A 28 -14.14 -12.22 -15.14
N ALA A 29 -14.56 -11.53 -14.09
CA ALA A 29 -14.44 -11.99 -12.71
C ALA A 29 -15.47 -13.11 -12.49
N LYS A 30 -15.08 -14.34 -12.74
CA LYS A 30 -15.69 -15.45 -12.04
C LYS A 30 -15.30 -15.31 -10.55
N ASN A 31 -16.18 -14.69 -9.77
CA ASN A 31 -16.15 -14.69 -8.30
C ASN A 31 -14.98 -13.98 -7.57
N ILE A 32 -14.50 -12.82 -8.03
CA ILE A 32 -13.68 -11.97 -7.17
C ILE A 32 -14.64 -11.12 -6.34
N THR A 33 -15.00 -11.59 -5.17
CA THR A 33 -15.88 -10.87 -4.24
C THR A 33 -15.15 -9.81 -3.42
N HIS A 34 -13.84 -9.92 -3.25
CA HIS A 34 -12.99 -8.95 -2.54
C HIS A 34 -11.50 -9.23 -2.83
N ILE A 35 -10.78 -8.20 -3.26
CA ILE A 35 -9.31 -8.24 -3.34
C ILE A 35 -8.78 -7.65 -2.03
N LYS A 36 -8.14 -8.45 -1.21
CA LYS A 36 -7.56 -8.03 0.06
C LYS A 36 -6.26 -7.24 -0.20
N MET A 37 -6.19 -6.02 0.31
CA MET A 37 -5.03 -5.13 0.22
C MET A 37 -4.63 -4.64 1.62
N PRO A 38 -4.01 -5.50 2.46
CA PRO A 38 -3.88 -5.27 3.89
C PRO A 38 -3.24 -3.92 4.25
N LEU A 39 -2.12 -3.60 3.62
CA LEU A 39 -1.41 -2.34 3.89
C LEU A 39 -2.22 -1.12 3.42
N PHE A 40 -2.80 -1.18 2.23
CA PHE A 40 -3.60 -0.07 1.71
C PHE A 40 -4.86 0.16 2.54
N GLU A 41 -5.56 -0.91 2.92
CA GLU A 41 -6.75 -0.84 3.78
C GLU A 41 -6.41 -0.26 5.16
N ALA A 42 -5.25 -0.65 5.73
CA ALA A 42 -4.76 -0.09 6.98
C ALA A 42 -4.43 1.41 6.86
N LEU A 43 -3.78 1.84 5.77
CA LEU A 43 -3.49 3.25 5.49
C LEU A 43 -4.78 4.08 5.36
N VAL A 44 -5.77 3.60 4.61
CA VAL A 44 -7.07 4.28 4.47
C VAL A 44 -7.79 4.37 5.81
N LYS A 45 -7.73 3.31 6.61
CA LYS A 45 -8.31 3.32 7.97
C LYS A 45 -7.61 4.32 8.87
N TYR A 46 -6.28 4.36 8.84
CA TYR A 46 -5.47 5.31 9.62
C TYR A 46 -5.75 6.75 9.21
N ALA A 47 -5.79 7.03 7.90
CA ALA A 47 -6.07 8.37 7.36
C ALA A 47 -7.43 8.95 7.81
N LYS A 48 -8.40 8.09 8.14
CA LYS A 48 -9.74 8.48 8.64
C LYS A 48 -9.79 8.70 10.16
N GLN A 49 -8.71 8.41 10.88
CA GLN A 49 -8.68 8.64 12.33
C GLN A 49 -8.49 10.13 12.64
N ASP A 50 -9.10 10.58 13.71
CA ASP A 50 -8.89 11.92 14.24
C ASP A 50 -7.64 11.92 15.14
N VAL A 51 -6.47 11.97 14.50
CA VAL A 51 -5.17 12.01 15.18
C VAL A 51 -4.45 13.32 14.90
N THR A 52 -3.74 13.84 15.89
CA THR A 52 -2.86 14.99 15.71
C THR A 52 -1.43 14.48 15.53
N PRO A 53 -0.85 14.53 14.31
CA PRO A 53 0.47 13.98 14.03
C PRO A 53 1.58 14.90 14.58
N PHE A 54 2.44 14.38 15.45
CA PHE A 54 3.65 15.03 15.94
C PHE A 54 4.93 14.52 15.27
N ASP A 55 4.81 13.45 14.52
CA ASP A 55 5.87 12.77 13.80
C ASP A 55 6.10 13.35 12.38
N VAL A 56 7.03 12.76 11.65
CA VAL A 56 7.22 13.01 10.21
C VAL A 56 6.16 12.25 9.39
N PRO A 57 5.79 12.70 8.20
CA PRO A 57 6.36 13.83 7.45
C PRO A 57 5.84 15.21 7.91
N GLY A 58 6.59 16.27 7.55
CA GLY A 58 6.33 17.64 7.99
C GLY A 58 5.01 18.25 7.55
N HIS A 59 4.38 17.73 6.48
CA HIS A 59 3.06 18.19 6.01
C HIS A 59 1.90 17.80 6.94
N LYS A 60 2.16 16.96 7.97
CA LYS A 60 1.18 16.58 9.01
C LYS A 60 -0.15 16.11 8.44
N MET A 61 -0.12 15.01 7.67
CA MET A 61 -1.28 14.45 6.99
C MET A 61 -2.01 15.48 6.08
N GLY A 62 -1.25 16.42 5.53
CA GLY A 62 -1.82 17.45 4.66
C GLY A 62 -2.59 18.55 5.39
N ALA A 63 -2.26 18.86 6.65
CA ALA A 63 -2.94 19.90 7.44
C ALA A 63 -2.88 21.28 6.79
N GLN A 64 -1.82 21.56 6.00
CA GLN A 64 -1.69 22.84 5.30
C GLN A 64 -2.15 22.73 3.84
N MET A 65 -2.87 23.75 3.38
CA MET A 65 -3.22 23.87 1.97
C MET A 65 -2.00 24.35 1.18
N THR A 66 -1.47 23.49 0.32
CA THR A 66 -0.32 23.77 -0.54
C THR A 66 -0.65 23.47 -2.00
N PRO A 67 0.06 24.07 -2.99
CA PRO A 67 -0.12 23.70 -4.38
C PRO A 67 0.13 22.21 -4.63
N PHE A 68 1.05 21.60 -3.90
CA PHE A 68 1.30 20.17 -3.97
C PHE A 68 0.08 19.34 -3.52
N LYS A 69 -0.52 19.68 -2.37
CA LYS A 69 -1.74 19.03 -1.89
C LYS A 69 -2.89 19.14 -2.90
N MET A 70 -3.04 20.31 -3.53
CA MET A 70 -4.04 20.51 -4.59
C MET A 70 -3.81 19.59 -5.79
N ALA A 71 -2.55 19.33 -6.12
CA ALA A 71 -2.21 18.46 -7.26
C ALA A 71 -2.39 16.97 -6.95
N VAL A 72 -2.03 16.50 -5.74
CA VAL A 72 -2.04 15.06 -5.39
C VAL A 72 -3.29 14.61 -4.64
N GLY A 73 -4.06 15.54 -4.10
CA GLY A 73 -5.30 15.29 -3.36
C GLY A 73 -5.12 15.03 -1.86
N ASP A 74 -6.18 15.26 -1.11
CA ASP A 74 -6.19 15.15 0.35
C ASP A 74 -5.86 13.73 0.84
N MET A 75 -6.48 12.73 0.26
CA MET A 75 -6.32 11.34 0.66
C MET A 75 -4.86 10.88 0.53
N THR A 76 -4.18 11.28 -0.55
CA THR A 76 -2.76 10.97 -0.75
C THR A 76 -1.90 11.53 0.37
N MET A 77 -2.14 12.79 0.75
CA MET A 77 -1.42 13.44 1.83
C MET A 77 -1.72 12.82 3.20
N GLN A 78 -2.95 12.37 3.42
CA GLN A 78 -3.35 11.71 4.67
C GLN A 78 -2.77 10.31 4.80
N MET A 79 -2.51 9.62 3.69
CA MET A 79 -1.89 8.29 3.68
C MET A 79 -0.36 8.32 3.70
N ASP A 80 0.26 9.49 3.47
CA ASP A 80 1.72 9.64 3.60
C ASP A 80 2.09 9.85 5.06
N VAL A 81 2.37 8.75 5.73
CA VAL A 81 2.64 8.67 7.17
C VAL A 81 3.86 7.79 7.43
N ASN A 82 4.44 7.93 8.61
CA ASN A 82 5.56 7.11 9.07
C ASN A 82 5.08 5.73 9.58
N SER A 83 6.01 4.92 10.08
CA SER A 83 5.72 3.65 10.74
C SER A 83 4.93 3.89 12.03
N MET A 84 3.66 3.54 12.01
CA MET A 84 2.77 3.57 13.16
C MET A 84 2.48 2.15 13.64
N LYS A 85 2.10 2.01 14.89
CA LYS A 85 1.77 0.69 15.46
C LYS A 85 0.76 -0.08 14.62
N GLU A 86 -0.23 0.63 14.06
CA GLU A 86 -1.29 0.06 13.25
C GLU A 86 -0.85 -0.25 11.81
N LEU A 87 0.27 0.32 11.37
CA LEU A 87 0.77 0.20 9.99
C LEU A 87 1.97 -0.75 9.86
N ASP A 88 2.38 -1.35 10.98
CA ASP A 88 3.53 -2.26 11.00
C ASP A 88 4.88 -1.56 10.76
N LEU A 89 5.97 -2.32 10.74
CA LEU A 89 7.32 -1.84 10.51
C LEU A 89 7.97 -2.65 9.39
N LEU A 90 8.36 -1.99 8.30
CA LEU A 90 8.91 -2.68 7.12
C LEU A 90 10.20 -3.45 7.40
N SER A 91 11.05 -2.97 8.31
CA SER A 91 12.28 -3.68 8.72
C SER A 91 12.02 -4.92 9.58
N HIS A 92 10.82 -5.05 10.16
CA HIS A 92 10.42 -6.19 10.98
C HIS A 92 8.91 -6.43 10.88
N PRO A 93 8.40 -6.88 9.70
CA PRO A 93 6.97 -7.04 9.45
C PRO A 93 6.35 -8.11 10.34
N GLN A 94 5.27 -7.79 11.03
CA GLN A 94 4.54 -8.72 11.90
C GLN A 94 3.04 -8.76 11.62
N PHE A 95 2.47 -7.73 11.02
CA PHE A 95 1.04 -7.53 10.83
C PHE A 95 0.67 -7.28 9.36
N VAL A 96 0.20 -6.09 9.04
CA VAL A 96 -0.34 -5.75 7.72
C VAL A 96 0.69 -5.80 6.59
N ILE A 97 1.95 -5.43 6.87
CA ILE A 97 3.03 -5.55 5.88
C ILE A 97 3.38 -7.02 5.65
N LYS A 98 3.48 -7.80 6.71
CA LYS A 98 3.73 -9.25 6.60
C LYS A 98 2.62 -9.93 5.79
N GLU A 99 1.38 -9.63 6.08
CA GLU A 99 0.24 -10.19 5.35
C GLU A 99 0.27 -9.78 3.86
N ALA A 100 0.62 -8.52 3.55
CA ALA A 100 0.78 -8.07 2.17
C ALA A 100 1.93 -8.80 1.45
N GLN A 101 3.04 -9.07 2.12
CA GLN A 101 4.16 -9.88 1.59
C GLN A 101 3.73 -11.33 1.32
N GLU A 102 2.98 -11.95 2.22
CA GLU A 102 2.46 -13.31 2.02
C GLU A 102 1.50 -13.40 0.84
N LEU A 103 0.64 -12.39 0.64
CA LEU A 103 -0.24 -12.31 -0.53
C LEU A 103 0.56 -12.10 -1.83
N ALA A 104 1.59 -11.27 -1.80
CA ALA A 104 2.50 -11.09 -2.94
C ALA A 104 3.23 -12.41 -3.28
N ALA A 105 3.77 -13.11 -2.30
CA ALA A 105 4.40 -14.41 -2.50
C ALA A 105 3.44 -15.40 -3.19
N LYS A 106 2.19 -15.51 -2.73
CA LYS A 106 1.16 -16.35 -3.36
C LYS A 106 0.86 -15.93 -4.79
N ALA A 107 0.76 -14.63 -5.07
CA ALA A 107 0.46 -14.12 -6.40
C ALA A 107 1.56 -14.43 -7.42
N TYR A 108 2.81 -14.47 -6.99
CA TYR A 108 3.98 -14.79 -7.81
C TYR A 108 4.41 -16.26 -7.73
N ASN A 109 3.66 -17.10 -6.99
CA ASN A 109 4.01 -18.50 -6.74
C ASN A 109 5.44 -18.65 -6.20
N ALA A 110 5.82 -17.81 -5.25
CA ALA A 110 7.10 -17.79 -4.58
C ALA A 110 6.95 -18.23 -3.11
N ASP A 111 8.02 -18.74 -2.51
CA ASP A 111 8.04 -19.11 -1.10
C ASP A 111 7.93 -17.89 -0.19
N GLN A 112 8.56 -16.77 -0.59
CA GLN A 112 8.57 -15.52 0.15
C GLN A 112 8.63 -14.31 -0.80
N ALA A 113 8.11 -13.18 -0.35
CA ALA A 113 8.26 -11.89 -0.99
C ALA A 113 8.74 -10.85 0.04
N PHE A 114 9.64 -9.99 -0.38
CA PHE A 114 10.20 -8.93 0.45
C PHE A 114 9.93 -7.57 -0.18
N PHE A 115 9.33 -6.66 0.58
CA PHE A 115 9.21 -5.27 0.15
C PHE A 115 10.50 -4.53 0.47
N LEU A 116 11.06 -3.89 -0.54
CA LEU A 116 12.38 -3.28 -0.44
C LEU A 116 12.26 -1.75 -0.36
N VAL A 117 13.15 -1.14 0.41
CA VAL A 117 13.48 0.28 0.34
C VAL A 117 14.70 0.46 -0.56
N ASN A 118 14.92 1.66 -1.10
CA ASN A 118 16.04 2.00 -2.00
C ASN A 118 16.00 1.31 -3.38
N GLY A 119 14.84 0.85 -3.80
CA GLY A 119 14.58 0.42 -5.17
C GLY A 119 15.12 -0.98 -5.51
N THR A 120 14.94 -1.37 -6.77
CA THR A 120 15.28 -2.69 -7.31
C THR A 120 16.78 -3.00 -7.22
N THR A 121 17.65 -2.00 -7.30
CA THR A 121 19.11 -2.17 -7.22
C THR A 121 19.53 -2.89 -5.94
N VAL A 122 18.95 -2.52 -4.80
CA VAL A 122 19.23 -3.19 -3.52
C VAL A 122 18.78 -4.65 -3.55
N GLY A 123 17.66 -4.95 -4.19
CA GLY A 123 17.20 -6.33 -4.37
C GLY A 123 18.18 -7.17 -5.18
N ILE A 124 18.67 -6.64 -6.29
CA ILE A 124 19.67 -7.33 -7.13
C ILE A 124 20.97 -7.55 -6.35
N GLN A 125 21.45 -6.53 -5.64
CA GLN A 125 22.64 -6.65 -4.80
C GLN A 125 22.47 -7.73 -3.72
N ALA A 126 21.33 -7.73 -3.03
CA ALA A 126 21.03 -8.74 -2.01
C ALA A 126 20.99 -10.16 -2.58
N MET A 127 20.37 -10.35 -3.76
CA MET A 127 20.37 -11.64 -4.46
C MET A 127 21.79 -12.11 -4.79
N ILE A 128 22.61 -11.25 -5.37
CA ILE A 128 24.00 -11.59 -5.71
C ILE A 128 24.76 -11.96 -4.44
N MET A 129 24.71 -11.13 -3.41
CA MET A 129 25.41 -11.38 -2.14
C MET A 129 24.94 -12.63 -1.42
N SER A 130 23.71 -13.07 -1.62
CA SER A 130 23.21 -14.29 -0.98
C SER A 130 23.74 -15.58 -1.61
N VAL A 131 24.19 -15.54 -2.86
CA VAL A 131 24.67 -16.72 -3.60
C VAL A 131 26.19 -16.70 -3.88
N VAL A 132 26.81 -15.53 -3.83
CA VAL A 132 28.26 -15.39 -3.93
C VAL A 132 28.83 -15.41 -2.52
N GLY A 133 29.44 -16.50 -2.14
CA GLY A 133 30.16 -16.61 -0.86
C GLY A 133 31.35 -15.63 -0.77
N PRO A 134 31.88 -15.44 0.43
CA PRO A 134 33.08 -14.63 0.63
C PRO A 134 34.31 -15.22 -0.06
#